data_1716b3a6aa82181cb58c6a1b0bab08bf
#
_entry.id   1716b3a6aa82181cb58c6a1b0bab08bf
#
_cell.length_a   1.000
_cell.length_b   1.000
_cell.length_c   1.000
_cell.angle_alpha   90.00
_cell.angle_beta   90.00
_cell.angle_gamma   90.00
#
_symmetry.space_group_name_H-M   'P 1'
#
loop_
_entity.id
_entity.type
_entity.pdbx_description
1 polymer ?
#
loop_
_entity_poly.entity_id
_entity_poly.type
_entity_poly.pdbx_seq_one_letter_code
_entity_poly.pdbx_strand_id
1 'polypeptide(L)'
;MASKEFQVQQLLRAYRKGIISDELFAKQMAEIGATTNGQGAATMSGGNGQAAAAKPAQAAPMMMRGVTGDASIDGGAMLTAMREKKTYDRTAEDLGNIVALEHVNVVVPDQEKATLFYIAGLGLTRDPYMMAGPANMWVNVGRQQFHLPTGKAQVLRGHVGVVVSDYEALPRRLGRVRETLAGTRFECHERDGYIEAMCPWGNRIRCYAPNKRFGMMQLGIPYVEFDVPPGAANGIARFYSQIMGAQAAPLEDGQGRFACVTAGSGQNLFFRETDRPIPPYDQHHLQIYINDFSGPHRRLAERKLIIQESDQHQYRFQDIVDPDSGKVLFTIEHEVRSMKHPLYLRPLVNRNPSQNIMRYAPGEDARNWATAATN
;
A
#
# COMPACT_ATOMS: atom_id res chain seq x y z
N MET A 1 28.91 12.03 3.02
CA MET A 1 27.99 13.20 2.98
C MET A 1 27.07 13.02 1.79
N ALA A 2 25.76 13.31 1.94
CA ALA A 2 24.82 13.23 0.82
C ALA A 2 25.19 14.24 -0.28
N SER A 3 25.02 13.86 -1.55
CA SER A 3 25.32 14.77 -2.67
C SER A 3 24.46 16.03 -2.62
N LYS A 4 24.96 17.12 -3.15
CA LYS A 4 24.23 18.40 -3.23
C LYS A 4 22.89 18.25 -3.94
N GLU A 5 22.86 17.48 -5.02
CA GLU A 5 21.63 17.17 -5.75
C GLU A 5 20.61 16.45 -4.88
N PHE A 6 21.06 15.52 -4.05
CA PHE A 6 20.18 14.81 -3.10
C PHE A 6 19.61 15.80 -2.07
N GLN A 7 20.41 16.70 -1.51
CA GLN A 7 19.95 17.71 -0.54
C GLN A 7 18.92 18.66 -1.17
N VAL A 8 19.17 19.15 -2.39
CA VAL A 8 18.22 20.00 -3.13
C VAL A 8 16.90 19.24 -3.39
N GLN A 9 16.96 17.99 -3.80
CA GLN A 9 15.76 17.18 -4.04
C GLN A 9 14.94 16.96 -2.77
N GLN A 10 15.59 16.70 -1.64
CA GLN A 10 14.90 16.57 -0.36
C GLN A 10 14.22 17.88 0.06
N LEU A 11 14.92 18.99 -0.12
CA LEU A 11 14.40 20.31 0.21
C LEU A 11 13.18 20.67 -0.66
N LEU A 12 13.26 20.42 -1.97
CA LEU A 12 12.13 20.58 -2.90
C LEU A 12 10.92 19.71 -2.53
N ARG A 13 11.16 18.49 -2.09
CA ARG A 13 10.06 17.60 -1.64
C ARG A 13 9.38 18.12 -0.38
N ALA A 14 10.16 18.59 0.60
CA ALA A 14 9.63 19.17 1.83
C ALA A 14 8.82 20.44 1.56
N TYR A 15 9.32 21.29 0.68
CA TYR A 15 8.64 22.52 0.27
C TYR A 15 7.32 22.24 -0.47
N ARG A 16 7.34 21.35 -1.46
CA ARG A 16 6.12 20.96 -2.21
C ARG A 16 5.04 20.31 -1.35
N LYS A 17 5.43 19.71 -0.23
CA LYS A 17 4.50 19.13 0.75
C LYS A 17 4.01 20.13 1.80
N GLY A 18 4.42 21.40 1.70
CA GLY A 18 4.07 22.42 2.68
C GLY A 18 4.68 22.19 4.09
N ILE A 19 5.73 21.37 4.19
CA ILE A 19 6.40 21.05 5.46
C ILE A 19 7.30 22.20 5.91
N ILE A 20 7.82 22.98 4.97
CA ILE A 20 8.66 24.15 5.23
C ILE A 20 8.09 25.39 4.55
N SER A 21 8.25 26.55 5.20
CA SER A 21 7.81 27.84 4.68
C SER A 21 8.70 28.33 3.53
N ASP A 22 8.21 29.29 2.74
CA ASP A 22 8.94 29.93 1.65
C ASP A 22 10.27 30.53 2.14
N GLU A 23 10.26 31.15 3.32
CA GLU A 23 11.46 31.75 3.94
C GLU A 23 12.50 30.69 4.30
N LEU A 24 12.07 29.57 4.91
CA LEU A 24 12.97 28.48 5.30
C LEU A 24 13.53 27.77 4.08
N PHE A 25 12.70 27.59 3.04
CA PHE A 25 13.15 27.03 1.76
C PHE A 25 14.21 27.90 1.10
N ALA A 26 13.97 29.22 0.99
CA ALA A 26 14.91 30.16 0.40
C ALA A 26 16.25 30.19 1.18
N LYS A 27 16.20 30.20 2.52
CA LYS A 27 17.37 30.15 3.39
C LYS A 27 18.22 28.90 3.15
N GLN A 28 17.62 27.73 3.17
CA GLN A 28 18.33 26.45 3.00
C GLN A 28 18.88 26.27 1.58
N MET A 29 18.18 26.77 0.56
CA MET A 29 18.71 26.81 -0.82
C MET A 29 19.93 27.69 -0.95
N ALA A 30 19.94 28.83 -0.26
CA ALA A 30 21.10 29.73 -0.22
C ALA A 30 22.30 29.07 0.48
N GLU A 31 22.08 28.36 1.59
CA GLU A 31 23.14 27.63 2.32
C GLU A 31 23.74 26.51 1.46
N ILE A 32 22.93 25.74 0.73
CA ILE A 32 23.43 24.73 -0.21
C ILE A 32 24.20 25.38 -1.38
N GLY A 33 23.80 26.58 -1.80
CA GLY A 33 24.50 27.39 -2.81
C GLY A 33 25.85 27.92 -2.33
N ALA A 34 25.92 28.42 -1.10
CA ALA A 34 27.12 29.05 -0.50
C ALA A 34 28.26 28.04 -0.26
N THR A 35 27.96 26.76 -0.03
CA THR A 35 28.97 25.69 0.15
C THR A 35 29.81 25.40 -1.11
N THR A 36 29.54 26.03 -2.25
CA THR A 36 30.31 25.87 -3.50
C THR A 36 31.32 26.96 -3.76
N ASN A 37 31.29 28.07 -3.00
CA ASN A 37 32.22 29.22 -3.20
C ASN A 37 33.35 29.32 -2.15
N GLY A 38 33.50 28.29 -1.30
CA GLY A 38 34.44 28.29 -0.19
C GLY A 38 35.69 27.43 -0.38
N GLN A 39 36.38 27.52 -1.51
CA GLN A 39 37.79 27.12 -1.61
C GLN A 39 38.57 28.23 -2.36
N GLY A 40 39.12 29.12 -1.61
CA GLY A 40 40.07 30.13 -2.12
C GLY A 40 40.14 31.36 -1.25
N ALA A 41 41.26 31.45 -0.48
CA ALA A 41 41.81 32.61 0.16
C ALA A 41 41.34 32.95 1.60
N ALA A 42 42.22 32.55 2.51
CA ALA A 42 42.42 33.21 3.80
C ALA A 42 43.13 34.54 3.60
N THR A 43 42.68 35.63 4.21
CA THR A 43 43.50 36.57 4.99
C THR A 43 42.63 37.66 5.65
N MET A 44 42.95 37.88 6.86
CA MET A 44 42.67 38.92 7.87
C MET A 44 42.15 40.29 7.41
N SER A 45 41.21 40.90 8.10
CA SER A 45 41.39 41.90 9.15
C SER A 45 40.06 42.56 9.54
N GLY A 46 39.97 42.95 10.81
CA GLY A 46 38.76 43.43 11.46
C GLY A 46 38.32 44.83 11.06
N GLY A 47 37.11 45.20 11.43
CA GLY A 47 36.58 46.56 11.32
C GLY A 47 35.10 46.59 11.74
N ASN A 48 34.84 47.20 12.89
CA ASN A 48 33.52 47.58 13.38
C ASN A 48 32.76 48.45 12.37
N GLY A 49 31.46 48.20 12.21
CA GLY A 49 30.59 49.10 11.47
C GLY A 49 29.12 48.74 11.60
N GLN A 50 28.39 49.62 12.21
CA GLN A 50 26.96 49.57 12.58
C GLN A 50 26.03 49.15 11.47
N ALA A 51 25.00 48.45 11.88
CA ALA A 51 23.87 48.03 11.07
C ALA A 51 23.02 49.20 10.59
N ALA A 52 22.77 49.24 9.29
CA ALA A 52 21.68 49.99 8.69
C ALA A 52 20.72 48.99 8.03
N ALA A 53 19.45 49.07 8.46
CA ALA A 53 18.38 48.23 7.94
C ALA A 53 18.14 48.52 6.44
N ALA A 54 18.35 47.54 5.59
CA ALA A 54 17.98 47.57 4.19
C ALA A 54 16.65 46.79 3.99
N LYS A 55 15.72 47.46 3.32
CA LYS A 55 14.44 46.90 2.87
C LYS A 55 14.68 45.65 1.99
N PRO A 56 13.78 44.63 2.03
CA PRO A 56 13.92 43.46 1.18
C PRO A 56 13.77 43.84 -0.28
N ALA A 57 14.78 43.51 -1.08
CA ALA A 57 14.74 43.59 -2.52
C ALA A 57 13.86 42.47 -3.06
N GLN A 58 12.90 42.79 -3.91
CA GLN A 58 12.12 41.87 -4.69
C GLN A 58 13.03 40.96 -5.52
N ALA A 59 12.89 39.65 -5.36
CA ALA A 59 13.63 38.67 -6.15
C ALA A 59 13.20 38.75 -7.63
N ALA A 60 14.16 39.07 -8.49
CA ALA A 60 13.97 39.03 -9.94
C ALA A 60 13.85 37.57 -10.41
N PRO A 61 13.01 37.31 -11.42
CA PRO A 61 12.87 35.95 -11.96
C PRO A 61 14.12 35.54 -12.73
N MET A 62 14.58 34.33 -12.48
CA MET A 62 15.76 33.70 -13.07
C MET A 62 15.55 33.50 -14.57
N MET A 63 16.18 34.31 -15.42
CA MET A 63 16.21 34.13 -16.88
C MET A 63 17.11 32.96 -17.25
N MET A 64 16.56 31.96 -17.95
CA MET A 64 17.38 31.01 -18.70
C MET A 64 18.10 31.71 -19.84
N ARG A 65 19.44 31.70 -19.82
CA ARG A 65 20.25 32.08 -20.97
C ARG A 65 20.34 30.93 -21.97
N GLY A 66 20.03 31.27 -23.21
CA GLY A 66 20.49 30.53 -24.35
C GLY A 66 19.45 30.26 -25.44
N VAL A 67 19.06 31.30 -26.18
CA VAL A 67 18.80 31.25 -27.61
C VAL A 67 19.02 32.63 -28.18
N THR A 68 20.07 32.81 -28.97
CA THR A 68 20.26 33.98 -29.81
C THR A 68 19.43 33.80 -31.07
N GLY A 69 18.34 34.52 -31.15
CA GLY A 69 17.48 34.62 -32.32
C GLY A 69 16.61 35.85 -32.14
N ASP A 70 16.84 36.82 -32.98
CA ASP A 70 16.14 38.10 -33.01
C ASP A 70 14.66 37.88 -33.35
N ALA A 71 13.83 37.93 -32.32
CA ALA A 71 12.37 38.10 -32.44
C ALA A 71 11.91 38.82 -31.17
N SER A 72 11.40 40.01 -31.32
CA SER A 72 10.70 40.75 -30.27
C SER A 72 9.50 39.92 -29.77
N ILE A 73 9.73 39.13 -28.75
CA ILE A 73 8.66 38.39 -28.08
C ILE A 73 7.93 39.41 -27.21
N ASP A 74 6.67 39.69 -27.56
CA ASP A 74 5.78 40.50 -26.76
C ASP A 74 5.68 39.88 -25.35
N GLY A 75 6.33 40.49 -24.37
CA GLY A 75 6.38 40.05 -22.98
C GLY A 75 4.98 39.90 -22.33
N GLY A 76 3.97 40.60 -22.90
CA GLY A 76 2.60 40.47 -22.49
C GLY A 76 1.97 39.11 -22.82
N ALA A 77 2.26 38.59 -24.01
CA ALA A 77 1.74 37.28 -24.46
C ALA A 77 2.36 36.13 -23.68
N MET A 78 3.66 36.22 -23.34
CA MET A 78 4.35 35.21 -22.54
C MET A 78 3.88 35.18 -21.08
N LEU A 79 3.57 36.33 -20.47
CA LEU A 79 3.00 36.43 -19.13
C LEU A 79 1.53 35.98 -19.09
N THR A 80 0.78 36.13 -20.21
CA THR A 80 -0.59 35.64 -20.31
C THR A 80 -0.62 34.13 -20.51
N ALA A 81 0.29 33.55 -21.30
CA ALA A 81 0.42 32.10 -21.44
C ALA A 81 0.83 31.40 -20.12
N MET A 82 1.62 32.08 -19.26
CA MET A 82 1.94 31.56 -17.91
C MET A 82 0.80 31.67 -16.91
N ARG A 83 -0.30 32.31 -17.27
CA ARG A 83 -1.52 32.49 -16.44
C ARG A 83 -2.65 31.53 -16.81
N GLU A 84 -2.47 30.58 -17.71
CA GLU A 84 -3.43 29.50 -17.84
C GLU A 84 -3.53 28.77 -16.49
N LYS A 85 -4.67 28.99 -15.83
CA LYS A 85 -4.96 28.41 -14.52
C LYS A 85 -5.04 26.91 -14.72
N LYS A 86 -3.95 26.22 -14.41
CA LYS A 86 -3.91 24.75 -14.49
C LYS A 86 -5.03 24.20 -13.62
N THR A 87 -5.97 23.52 -14.22
CA THR A 87 -7.04 22.81 -13.53
C THR A 87 -6.52 21.45 -13.06
N TYR A 88 -6.87 21.08 -11.84
CA TYR A 88 -6.50 19.80 -11.26
C TYR A 88 -7.79 19.04 -10.93
N ASP A 89 -7.82 17.77 -11.28
CA ASP A 89 -8.85 16.86 -10.79
C ASP A 89 -8.46 16.40 -9.38
N ARG A 90 -9.10 16.98 -8.38
CA ARG A 90 -8.84 16.66 -6.98
C ARG A 90 -9.46 15.34 -6.56
N THR A 91 -10.44 14.83 -7.29
CA THR A 91 -11.08 13.55 -6.98
C THR A 91 -10.13 12.36 -7.22
N ALA A 92 -9.12 12.55 -8.08
CA ALA A 92 -8.07 11.57 -8.29
C ALA A 92 -7.19 11.30 -7.05
N GLU A 93 -7.21 12.19 -6.05
CA GLU A 93 -6.45 12.06 -4.80
C GLU A 93 -7.29 11.44 -3.67
N ASP A 94 -8.59 11.24 -3.88
CA ASP A 94 -9.46 10.63 -2.88
C ASP A 94 -9.20 9.13 -2.79
N LEU A 95 -9.12 8.58 -1.56
CA LEU A 95 -8.98 7.14 -1.32
C LEU A 95 -10.31 6.44 -1.05
N GLY A 96 -11.37 7.22 -0.84
CA GLY A 96 -12.66 6.70 -0.40
C GLY A 96 -12.61 6.19 1.05
N ASN A 97 -13.61 5.38 1.40
CA ASN A 97 -13.80 4.92 2.78
C ASN A 97 -12.89 3.77 3.21
N ILE A 98 -12.43 2.92 2.29
CA ILE A 98 -11.50 1.83 2.60
C ILE A 98 -10.10 2.41 2.67
N VAL A 99 -9.47 2.34 3.86
CA VAL A 99 -8.17 2.98 4.12
C VAL A 99 -7.00 2.01 4.11
N ALA A 100 -7.25 0.71 4.31
CA ALA A 100 -6.24 -0.33 4.17
C ALA A 100 -6.85 -1.71 3.92
N LEU A 101 -6.24 -2.46 3.01
CA LEU A 101 -6.31 -3.92 2.93
C LEU A 101 -5.20 -4.45 3.85
N GLU A 102 -5.56 -5.12 4.96
CA GLU A 102 -4.56 -5.60 5.91
C GLU A 102 -4.14 -7.04 5.65
N HIS A 103 -5.10 -7.97 5.53
CA HIS A 103 -4.70 -9.35 5.28
C HIS A 103 -5.61 -10.12 4.32
N VAL A 104 -5.01 -11.18 3.78
CA VAL A 104 -5.69 -12.23 3.05
C VAL A 104 -5.64 -13.49 3.91
N ASN A 105 -6.80 -14.07 4.22
CA ASN A 105 -6.89 -15.32 4.96
C ASN A 105 -7.14 -16.49 4.01
N VAL A 106 -6.27 -17.50 4.11
CA VAL A 106 -6.43 -18.78 3.43
C VAL A 106 -6.00 -19.91 4.35
N VAL A 107 -6.91 -20.82 4.63
CA VAL A 107 -6.62 -22.00 5.46
C VAL A 107 -5.65 -22.93 4.75
N VAL A 108 -4.68 -23.46 5.48
CA VAL A 108 -3.64 -24.37 4.97
C VAL A 108 -3.66 -25.70 5.74
N PRO A 109 -3.52 -26.86 5.08
CA PRO A 109 -3.52 -28.14 5.78
C PRO A 109 -2.25 -28.44 6.59
N ASP A 110 -1.14 -27.80 6.22
CA ASP A 110 0.19 -28.17 6.70
C ASP A 110 1.04 -26.90 6.92
N GLN A 111 1.32 -26.60 8.19
CA GLN A 111 2.07 -25.40 8.57
C GLN A 111 3.56 -25.48 8.22
N GLU A 112 4.13 -26.68 8.11
CA GLU A 112 5.53 -26.85 7.70
C GLU A 112 5.69 -26.48 6.22
N LYS A 113 4.84 -27.01 5.35
CA LYS A 113 4.82 -26.64 3.93
C LYS A 113 4.48 -25.17 3.71
N ALA A 114 3.58 -24.61 4.53
CA ALA A 114 3.30 -23.18 4.51
C ALA A 114 4.53 -22.36 4.90
N THR A 115 5.27 -22.77 5.93
CA THR A 115 6.53 -22.12 6.32
C THR A 115 7.57 -22.20 5.21
N LEU A 116 7.72 -23.36 4.59
CA LEU A 116 8.63 -23.52 3.45
C LEU A 116 8.27 -22.58 2.30
N PHE A 117 7.01 -22.47 1.94
CA PHE A 117 6.59 -21.62 0.83
C PHE A 117 6.63 -20.12 1.17
N TYR A 118 5.92 -19.69 2.23
CA TYR A 118 5.76 -18.26 2.52
C TYR A 118 7.00 -17.64 3.17
N ILE A 119 7.68 -18.35 4.07
CA ILE A 119 8.84 -17.83 4.79
C ILE A 119 10.13 -18.10 4.02
N ALA A 120 10.46 -19.36 3.77
CA ALA A 120 11.72 -19.71 3.11
C ALA A 120 11.71 -19.39 1.61
N GLY A 121 10.62 -19.69 0.92
CA GLY A 121 10.47 -19.50 -0.52
C GLY A 121 10.26 -18.03 -0.90
N LEU A 122 9.20 -17.40 -0.41
CA LEU A 122 8.92 -15.99 -0.72
C LEU A 122 9.82 -15.01 0.04
N GLY A 123 10.47 -15.43 1.13
CA GLY A 123 11.34 -14.58 1.94
C GLY A 123 10.57 -13.64 2.87
N LEU A 124 9.34 -13.99 3.22
CA LEU A 124 8.52 -13.24 4.15
C LEU A 124 8.86 -13.57 5.61
N THR A 125 8.26 -12.88 6.58
CA THR A 125 8.57 -13.08 7.99
C THR A 125 7.33 -13.47 8.79
N ARG A 126 7.51 -14.32 9.80
CA ARG A 126 6.46 -14.66 10.74
C ARG A 126 6.15 -13.46 11.64
N ASP A 127 4.87 -13.22 11.93
CA ASP A 127 4.45 -12.15 12.81
C ASP A 127 4.82 -12.47 14.27
N PRO A 128 5.51 -11.57 14.97
CA PRO A 128 5.95 -11.82 16.35
C PRO A 128 4.84 -11.75 17.41
N TYR A 129 3.70 -11.11 17.09
CA TYR A 129 2.56 -10.99 18.02
C TYR A 129 1.52 -12.09 17.82
N MET A 130 1.30 -12.46 16.58
CA MET A 130 0.26 -13.40 16.16
C MET A 130 0.72 -14.85 16.33
N MET A 131 1.34 -15.13 17.48
CA MET A 131 1.80 -16.47 17.85
C MET A 131 0.68 -17.23 18.57
N ALA A 132 -0.46 -17.38 17.89
CA ALA A 132 -1.62 -18.11 18.45
C ALA A 132 -1.44 -19.64 18.49
N GLY A 133 -0.19 -20.11 18.48
CA GLY A 133 0.18 -21.53 18.48
C GLY A 133 0.67 -22.03 17.10
N PRO A 134 1.08 -23.30 17.01
CA PRO A 134 1.63 -23.86 15.79
C PRO A 134 0.59 -24.06 14.68
N ALA A 135 -0.69 -24.03 15.03
CA ALA A 135 -1.80 -24.27 14.10
C ALA A 135 -2.34 -22.98 13.43
N ASN A 136 -1.74 -21.83 13.69
CA ASN A 136 -2.23 -20.56 13.15
C ASN A 136 -1.08 -19.60 12.89
N MET A 137 -0.60 -19.56 11.65
CA MET A 137 0.52 -18.72 11.26
C MET A 137 0.04 -17.42 10.64
N TRP A 138 0.67 -16.32 11.08
CA TRP A 138 0.56 -15.02 10.47
C TRP A 138 1.90 -14.66 9.82
N VAL A 139 1.84 -14.20 8.57
CA VAL A 139 3.02 -13.89 7.77
C VAL A 139 2.97 -12.44 7.34
N ASN A 140 3.98 -11.67 7.75
CA ASN A 140 4.11 -10.25 7.42
C ASN A 140 4.58 -10.06 5.98
N VAL A 141 3.87 -9.20 5.26
CA VAL A 141 4.19 -8.71 3.92
C VAL A 141 4.23 -7.19 3.99
N GLY A 142 5.31 -6.63 4.52
CA GLY A 142 5.35 -5.20 4.86
C GLY A 142 4.36 -4.88 5.98
N ARG A 143 3.34 -4.07 5.69
CA ARG A 143 2.25 -3.73 6.64
C ARG A 143 1.01 -4.61 6.47
N GLN A 144 1.00 -5.46 5.47
CA GLN A 144 -0.05 -6.43 5.21
C GLN A 144 0.38 -7.81 5.67
N GLN A 145 -0.57 -8.76 5.67
CA GLN A 145 -0.31 -10.11 6.14
C GLN A 145 -1.01 -11.17 5.29
N PHE A 146 -0.46 -12.39 5.31
CA PHE A 146 -1.25 -13.59 5.10
C PHE A 146 -1.61 -14.20 6.45
N HIS A 147 -2.89 -14.50 6.65
CA HIS A 147 -3.36 -15.29 7.78
C HIS A 147 -3.60 -16.72 7.32
N LEU A 148 -2.90 -17.68 7.92
CA LEU A 148 -2.80 -19.07 7.49
C LEU A 148 -3.20 -20.04 8.62
N PRO A 149 -4.49 -20.13 8.99
CA PRO A 149 -4.96 -21.13 9.95
C PRO A 149 -4.82 -22.56 9.40
N THR A 150 -4.68 -23.54 10.28
CA THR A 150 -4.64 -24.96 9.88
C THR A 150 -6.05 -25.52 9.70
N GLY A 151 -6.27 -26.21 8.59
CA GLY A 151 -7.54 -26.87 8.28
C GLY A 151 -7.62 -27.34 6.83
N LYS A 152 -8.82 -27.50 6.30
CA LYS A 152 -9.04 -27.83 4.90
C LYS A 152 -8.53 -26.69 4.01
N ALA A 153 -7.71 -27.03 3.01
CA ALA A 153 -7.13 -26.04 2.10
C ALA A 153 -8.19 -25.12 1.47
N GLN A 154 -7.93 -23.82 1.53
CA GLN A 154 -8.67 -22.80 0.81
C GLN A 154 -7.85 -22.28 -0.36
N VAL A 155 -8.51 -22.01 -1.48
CA VAL A 155 -7.88 -21.47 -2.68
C VAL A 155 -8.64 -20.24 -3.15
N LEU A 156 -7.98 -19.10 -3.07
CA LEU A 156 -8.51 -17.83 -3.55
C LEU A 156 -8.86 -17.92 -5.04
N ARG A 157 -10.07 -17.49 -5.38
CA ARG A 157 -10.57 -17.47 -6.75
C ARG A 157 -10.01 -16.28 -7.51
N GLY A 158 -8.72 -16.37 -7.84
CA GLY A 158 -7.98 -15.28 -8.43
C GLY A 158 -6.49 -15.38 -8.09
N HIS A 159 -5.88 -14.26 -7.72
CA HIS A 159 -4.48 -14.22 -7.28
C HIS A 159 -4.20 -13.00 -6.40
N VAL A 160 -3.09 -13.07 -5.66
CA VAL A 160 -2.58 -11.97 -4.83
C VAL A 160 -1.33 -11.39 -5.48
N GLY A 161 -1.30 -10.07 -5.69
CA GLY A 161 -0.08 -9.35 -6.03
C GLY A 161 0.75 -9.08 -4.78
N VAL A 162 2.05 -9.30 -4.86
CA VAL A 162 3.00 -9.02 -3.77
C VAL A 162 4.20 -8.28 -4.33
N VAL A 163 4.56 -7.16 -3.74
CA VAL A 163 5.85 -6.50 -3.98
C VAL A 163 6.88 -7.08 -3.03
N VAL A 164 8.03 -7.52 -3.55
CA VAL A 164 9.11 -8.14 -2.79
C VAL A 164 10.37 -7.30 -2.92
N SER A 165 10.91 -6.80 -1.81
CA SER A 165 12.08 -5.90 -1.81
C SER A 165 13.36 -6.55 -2.35
N ASP A 166 13.55 -7.84 -2.07
CA ASP A 166 14.69 -8.63 -2.57
C ASP A 166 14.22 -9.57 -3.71
N TYR A 167 13.72 -8.95 -4.77
CA TYR A 167 13.13 -9.65 -5.93
C TYR A 167 14.15 -10.52 -6.65
N GLU A 168 15.38 -10.06 -6.81
CA GLU A 168 16.45 -10.78 -7.53
C GLU A 168 16.83 -12.10 -6.85
N ALA A 169 16.65 -12.20 -5.53
CA ALA A 169 16.92 -13.44 -4.81
C ALA A 169 15.72 -14.41 -4.81
N LEU A 170 14.55 -13.98 -5.26
CA LEU A 170 13.32 -14.78 -5.20
C LEU A 170 13.39 -16.10 -5.98
N PRO A 171 13.90 -16.16 -7.24
CA PRO A 171 14.02 -17.42 -7.98
C PRO A 171 14.87 -18.43 -7.24
N ARG A 172 15.98 -17.98 -6.66
CA ARG A 172 16.89 -18.84 -5.90
C ARG A 172 16.23 -19.38 -4.62
N ARG A 173 15.45 -18.53 -3.90
CA ARG A 173 14.73 -18.98 -2.70
C ARG A 173 13.65 -20.01 -3.05
N LEU A 174 12.82 -19.73 -4.06
CA LEU A 174 11.80 -20.67 -4.52
C LEU A 174 12.42 -21.98 -5.06
N GLY A 175 13.58 -21.90 -5.72
CA GLY A 175 14.34 -23.06 -6.17
C GLY A 175 14.77 -23.99 -5.03
N ARG A 176 15.19 -23.43 -3.87
CA ARG A 176 15.63 -24.20 -2.70
C ARG A 176 14.53 -25.04 -2.06
N VAL A 177 13.28 -24.59 -2.12
CA VAL A 177 12.15 -25.31 -1.50
C VAL A 177 11.47 -26.27 -2.48
N ARG A 178 11.87 -26.28 -3.75
CA ARG A 178 11.22 -27.04 -4.82
C ARG A 178 11.21 -28.55 -4.54
N GLU A 179 12.34 -29.11 -4.14
CA GLU A 179 12.44 -30.56 -3.88
C GLU A 179 11.56 -30.97 -2.70
N THR A 180 11.57 -30.20 -1.61
CA THR A 180 10.78 -30.49 -0.41
C THR A 180 9.28 -30.32 -0.66
N LEU A 181 8.89 -29.44 -1.58
CA LEU A 181 7.50 -29.22 -1.97
C LEU A 181 7.06 -30.09 -3.17
N ALA A 182 7.91 -30.99 -3.65
CA ALA A 182 7.57 -31.92 -4.73
C ALA A 182 6.33 -32.76 -4.36
N GLY A 183 5.50 -33.08 -5.36
CA GLY A 183 4.25 -33.80 -5.15
C GLY A 183 3.08 -32.97 -4.60
N THR A 184 3.29 -31.67 -4.37
CA THR A 184 2.22 -30.70 -4.08
C THR A 184 1.85 -29.91 -5.37
N ARG A 185 0.97 -28.90 -5.26
CA ARG A 185 0.67 -28.01 -6.38
C ARG A 185 1.67 -26.84 -6.52
N PHE A 186 2.80 -26.89 -5.81
CA PHE A 186 3.82 -25.85 -5.88
C PHE A 186 4.39 -25.74 -7.29
N GLU A 187 4.33 -24.52 -7.83
CA GLU A 187 4.93 -24.14 -9.12
C GLU A 187 5.53 -22.74 -9.01
N CYS A 188 6.49 -22.46 -9.89
CA CYS A 188 7.11 -21.15 -9.99
C CYS A 188 7.51 -20.90 -11.42
N HIS A 189 7.04 -19.78 -11.99
CA HIS A 189 7.26 -19.40 -13.38
C HIS A 189 7.64 -17.93 -13.48
N GLU A 190 8.72 -17.63 -14.18
CA GLU A 190 9.02 -16.27 -14.59
C GLU A 190 8.08 -15.84 -15.71
N ARG A 191 7.56 -14.62 -15.61
CA ARG A 191 6.68 -13.98 -16.57
C ARG A 191 7.24 -12.59 -16.90
N ASP A 192 6.70 -11.97 -17.94
CA ASP A 192 7.08 -10.60 -18.24
C ASP A 192 6.67 -9.66 -17.09
N GLY A 193 7.68 -9.13 -16.39
CA GLY A 193 7.53 -8.19 -15.30
C GLY A 193 7.17 -8.76 -13.92
N TYR A 194 7.03 -10.10 -13.76
CA TYR A 194 6.76 -10.71 -12.46
C TYR A 194 7.14 -12.20 -12.39
N ILE A 195 7.23 -12.72 -11.19
CA ILE A 195 7.32 -14.16 -10.95
C ILE A 195 5.97 -14.63 -10.41
N GLU A 196 5.34 -15.60 -11.09
CA GLU A 196 4.16 -16.28 -10.59
C GLU A 196 4.56 -17.49 -9.77
N ALA A 197 4.25 -17.48 -8.48
CA ALA A 197 4.47 -18.59 -7.57
C ALA A 197 3.11 -19.15 -7.12
N MET A 198 2.94 -20.47 -7.23
CA MET A 198 1.76 -21.17 -6.73
C MET A 198 2.12 -21.88 -5.42
N CYS A 199 1.34 -21.66 -4.38
CA CYS A 199 1.56 -22.33 -3.10
C CYS A 199 1.23 -23.85 -3.19
N PRO A 200 1.63 -24.68 -2.19
CA PRO A 200 1.39 -26.12 -2.21
C PRO A 200 -0.07 -26.56 -2.45
N TRP A 201 -1.03 -25.68 -2.24
CA TRP A 201 -2.47 -25.98 -2.37
C TRP A 201 -3.15 -25.28 -3.55
N GLY A 202 -2.43 -24.39 -4.26
CA GLY A 202 -2.93 -23.78 -5.49
C GLY A 202 -3.23 -22.29 -5.41
N ASN A 203 -2.96 -21.60 -4.28
CA ASN A 203 -3.03 -20.14 -4.25
C ASN A 203 -1.93 -19.53 -5.11
N ARG A 204 -2.30 -18.66 -6.05
CA ARG A 204 -1.38 -17.98 -6.97
C ARG A 204 -0.96 -16.64 -6.40
N ILE A 205 0.34 -16.39 -6.41
CA ILE A 205 0.94 -15.15 -5.96
C ILE A 205 1.81 -14.60 -7.09
N ARG A 206 1.53 -13.39 -7.52
CA ARG A 206 2.34 -12.65 -8.50
C ARG A 206 3.29 -11.73 -7.76
N CYS A 207 4.56 -12.06 -7.81
CA CYS A 207 5.62 -11.33 -7.12
C CYS A 207 6.26 -10.32 -8.07
N TYR A 208 6.42 -9.08 -7.62
CA TYR A 208 6.95 -7.96 -8.38
C TYR A 208 8.15 -7.33 -7.67
N ALA A 209 9.09 -6.81 -8.44
CA ALA A 209 10.08 -5.88 -7.93
C ALA A 209 9.39 -4.54 -7.57
N PRO A 210 9.92 -3.80 -6.56
CA PRO A 210 9.49 -2.42 -6.31
C PRO A 210 9.64 -1.57 -7.57
N ASN A 211 8.57 -0.89 -7.98
CA ASN A 211 8.58 -0.02 -9.14
C ASN A 211 7.51 1.07 -9.04
N LYS A 212 7.51 2.03 -9.98
CA LYS A 212 6.61 3.20 -9.97
C LYS A 212 5.13 2.85 -10.00
N ARG A 213 4.75 1.70 -10.56
CA ARG A 213 3.36 1.20 -10.60
C ARG A 213 2.78 1.04 -9.19
N PHE A 214 3.62 0.66 -8.22
CA PHE A 214 3.24 0.42 -6.83
C PHE A 214 3.60 1.59 -5.90
N GLY A 215 3.87 2.76 -6.44
CA GLY A 215 4.23 3.95 -5.68
C GLY A 215 5.50 3.75 -4.85
N MET A 216 5.39 3.98 -3.54
CA MET A 216 6.51 3.85 -2.59
C MET A 216 6.61 2.45 -1.94
N MET A 217 5.76 1.49 -2.35
CA MET A 217 5.73 0.17 -1.74
C MET A 217 7.02 -0.60 -2.05
N GLN A 218 7.76 -0.97 -1.01
CA GLN A 218 8.96 -1.78 -1.12
C GLN A 218 8.69 -3.25 -0.80
N LEU A 219 7.75 -3.50 0.10
CA LEU A 219 7.23 -4.80 0.48
C LEU A 219 5.76 -4.62 0.85
N GLY A 220 4.87 -5.43 0.28
CA GLY A 220 3.43 -5.30 0.57
C GLY A 220 2.54 -6.04 -0.41
N ILE A 221 1.24 -5.96 -0.15
CA ILE A 221 0.18 -6.48 -1.01
C ILE A 221 -0.47 -5.28 -1.72
N PRO A 222 -0.08 -4.96 -2.97
CA PRO A 222 -0.65 -3.85 -3.70
C PRO A 222 -2.05 -4.15 -4.22
N TYR A 223 -2.41 -5.42 -4.41
CA TYR A 223 -3.74 -5.80 -4.86
C TYR A 223 -4.09 -7.26 -4.59
N VAL A 224 -5.38 -7.52 -4.57
CA VAL A 224 -5.97 -8.85 -4.73
C VAL A 224 -6.87 -8.81 -5.95
N GLU A 225 -6.72 -9.74 -6.88
CA GLU A 225 -7.59 -9.89 -8.04
C GLU A 225 -8.45 -11.15 -7.91
N PHE A 226 -9.76 -10.99 -8.07
CA PHE A 226 -10.75 -12.07 -8.08
C PHE A 226 -11.27 -12.31 -9.49
N ASP A 227 -11.43 -13.57 -9.86
CA ASP A 227 -12.15 -13.99 -11.05
C ASP A 227 -13.66 -13.93 -10.76
N VAL A 228 -14.45 -13.16 -11.53
CA VAL A 228 -15.89 -12.99 -11.35
C VAL A 228 -16.66 -13.33 -12.64
N PRO A 229 -17.97 -13.66 -12.54
CA PRO A 229 -18.77 -13.94 -13.74
C PRO A 229 -18.86 -12.74 -14.69
N PRO A 230 -19.03 -12.98 -16.01
CA PRO A 230 -19.27 -11.93 -16.98
C PRO A 230 -20.47 -11.05 -16.60
N GLY A 231 -20.34 -9.74 -16.81
CA GLY A 231 -21.34 -8.73 -16.49
C GLY A 231 -21.39 -8.28 -15.03
N ALA A 232 -20.53 -8.83 -14.14
CA ALA A 232 -20.55 -8.52 -12.72
C ALA A 232 -19.83 -7.20 -12.38
N ALA A 233 -18.83 -6.78 -13.16
CA ALA A 233 -17.94 -5.67 -12.83
C ALA A 233 -18.67 -4.35 -12.52
N ASN A 234 -19.67 -3.98 -13.33
CA ASN A 234 -20.42 -2.75 -13.12
C ASN A 234 -21.19 -2.74 -11.79
N GLY A 235 -21.86 -3.86 -11.46
CA GLY A 235 -22.62 -3.99 -10.22
C GLY A 235 -21.69 -4.03 -9.01
N ILE A 236 -20.55 -4.72 -9.11
CA ILE A 236 -19.53 -4.76 -8.05
C ILE A 236 -18.98 -3.36 -7.78
N ALA A 237 -18.62 -2.59 -8.82
CA ALA A 237 -18.15 -1.21 -8.64
C ALA A 237 -19.21 -0.35 -7.93
N ARG A 238 -20.50 -0.48 -8.31
CA ARG A 238 -21.59 0.22 -7.62
C ARG A 238 -21.77 -0.22 -6.17
N PHE A 239 -21.64 -1.52 -5.88
CA PHE A 239 -21.68 -2.00 -4.50
C PHE A 239 -20.63 -1.32 -3.62
N TYR A 240 -19.39 -1.32 -4.06
CA TYR A 240 -18.33 -0.70 -3.27
C TYR A 240 -18.48 0.81 -3.15
N SER A 241 -18.91 1.50 -4.20
CA SER A 241 -19.10 2.95 -4.13
C SER A 241 -20.31 3.35 -3.29
N GLN A 242 -21.45 2.70 -3.46
CA GLN A 242 -22.71 3.10 -2.82
C GLN A 242 -22.88 2.51 -1.42
N ILE A 243 -22.45 1.24 -1.21
CA ILE A 243 -22.62 0.55 0.06
C ILE A 243 -21.41 0.79 0.97
N MET A 244 -20.19 0.61 0.46
CA MET A 244 -18.98 0.71 1.26
C MET A 244 -18.40 2.13 1.30
N GLY A 245 -18.81 3.02 0.40
CA GLY A 245 -18.25 4.37 0.29
C GLY A 245 -16.82 4.40 -0.25
N ALA A 246 -16.39 3.33 -0.90
CA ALA A 246 -15.07 3.24 -1.51
C ALA A 246 -15.04 3.92 -2.88
N GLN A 247 -13.86 4.36 -3.32
CA GLN A 247 -13.68 4.69 -4.74
C GLN A 247 -13.67 3.39 -5.54
N ALA A 248 -14.59 3.27 -6.48
CA ALA A 248 -14.71 2.10 -7.34
C ALA A 248 -15.23 2.48 -8.72
N ALA A 249 -14.65 1.90 -9.76
CA ALA A 249 -15.05 2.10 -11.14
C ALA A 249 -14.94 0.80 -11.94
N PRO A 250 -15.83 0.56 -12.92
CA PRO A 250 -15.61 -0.46 -13.92
C PRO A 250 -14.57 0.04 -14.92
N LEU A 251 -13.60 -0.78 -15.22
CA LEU A 251 -12.52 -0.51 -16.17
C LEU A 251 -12.40 -1.66 -17.17
N GLU A 252 -11.62 -1.45 -18.22
CA GLU A 252 -11.32 -2.45 -19.24
C GLU A 252 -9.86 -2.33 -19.67
N ASP A 253 -9.20 -3.46 -19.87
CA ASP A 253 -7.84 -3.55 -20.39
C ASP A 253 -7.72 -4.69 -21.41
N GLY A 254 -6.50 -4.99 -21.89
CA GLY A 254 -6.27 -6.07 -22.84
C GLY A 254 -6.63 -7.48 -22.36
N GLN A 255 -6.97 -7.66 -21.05
CA GLN A 255 -7.43 -8.90 -20.46
C GLN A 255 -8.95 -8.92 -20.20
N GLY A 256 -9.65 -7.84 -20.58
CA GLY A 256 -11.11 -7.71 -20.46
C GLY A 256 -11.56 -6.76 -19.36
N ARG A 257 -12.85 -6.82 -19.06
CA ARG A 257 -13.52 -5.91 -18.11
C ARG A 257 -13.29 -6.32 -16.66
N PHE A 258 -13.17 -5.34 -15.78
CA PHE A 258 -13.04 -5.57 -14.34
C PHE A 258 -13.58 -4.37 -13.52
N ALA A 259 -13.96 -4.63 -12.27
CA ALA A 259 -14.15 -3.56 -11.29
C ALA A 259 -12.82 -3.31 -10.58
N CYS A 260 -12.42 -2.03 -10.49
CA CYS A 260 -11.28 -1.57 -9.70
C CYS A 260 -11.83 -0.86 -8.46
N VAL A 261 -11.41 -1.30 -7.28
CA VAL A 261 -11.80 -0.73 -5.99
C VAL A 261 -10.55 -0.28 -5.26
N THR A 262 -10.46 0.99 -4.90
CA THR A 262 -9.37 1.47 -4.05
C THR A 262 -9.54 0.93 -2.63
N ALA A 263 -8.52 0.21 -2.15
CA ALA A 263 -8.53 -0.48 -0.86
C ALA A 263 -7.45 0.04 0.09
N GLY A 264 -7.06 1.31 -0.08
CA GLY A 264 -6.03 1.99 0.69
C GLY A 264 -4.98 2.65 -0.21
N SER A 265 -4.02 3.33 0.40
CA SER A 265 -2.96 4.01 -0.35
C SER A 265 -2.06 3.02 -1.10
N GLY A 266 -2.16 3.01 -2.43
CA GLY A 266 -1.43 2.10 -3.29
C GLY A 266 -1.94 0.65 -3.24
N GLN A 267 -3.19 0.44 -2.79
CA GLN A 267 -3.81 -0.87 -2.70
C GLN A 267 -5.14 -0.91 -3.44
N ASN A 268 -5.43 -2.02 -4.13
CA ASN A 268 -6.66 -2.20 -4.88
C ASN A 268 -7.23 -3.61 -4.72
N LEU A 269 -8.56 -3.72 -4.86
CA LEU A 269 -9.22 -4.98 -5.16
C LEU A 269 -9.67 -4.93 -6.62
N PHE A 270 -9.33 -5.95 -7.37
CA PHE A 270 -9.79 -6.12 -8.75
C PHE A 270 -10.76 -7.29 -8.83
N PHE A 271 -11.86 -7.09 -9.55
CA PHE A 271 -12.85 -8.13 -9.83
C PHE A 271 -12.95 -8.28 -11.34
N ARG A 272 -12.17 -9.22 -11.87
CA ARG A 272 -12.01 -9.42 -13.32
C ARG A 272 -13.03 -10.40 -13.86
N GLU A 273 -13.78 -10.01 -14.85
CA GLU A 273 -14.73 -10.87 -15.54
C GLU A 273 -13.99 -11.97 -16.31
N THR A 274 -14.50 -13.20 -16.23
CA THR A 274 -13.93 -14.35 -16.93
C THR A 274 -15.02 -15.34 -17.32
N ASP A 275 -14.88 -15.94 -18.52
CA ASP A 275 -15.70 -17.05 -18.99
C ASP A 275 -15.22 -18.40 -18.46
N ARG A 276 -14.07 -18.44 -17.78
CA ARG A 276 -13.56 -19.67 -17.17
C ARG A 276 -14.47 -20.10 -16.00
N PRO A 277 -14.64 -21.42 -15.78
CA PRO A 277 -15.34 -21.89 -14.59
C PRO A 277 -14.72 -21.36 -13.31
N ILE A 278 -15.53 -20.75 -12.46
CA ILE A 278 -15.11 -20.23 -11.15
C ILE A 278 -15.43 -21.30 -10.11
N PRO A 279 -14.45 -21.78 -9.32
CA PRO A 279 -14.70 -22.78 -8.28
C PRO A 279 -15.70 -22.27 -7.23
N PRO A 280 -16.41 -23.18 -6.55
CA PRO A 280 -17.26 -22.82 -5.41
C PRO A 280 -16.48 -22.06 -4.35
N TYR A 281 -17.17 -21.16 -3.64
CA TYR A 281 -16.58 -20.41 -2.53
C TYR A 281 -16.25 -21.34 -1.36
N ASP A 282 -15.03 -21.24 -0.84
CA ASP A 282 -14.49 -22.12 0.21
C ASP A 282 -14.19 -21.39 1.52
N GLN A 283 -14.78 -20.19 1.71
CA GLN A 283 -14.69 -19.36 2.91
C GLN A 283 -13.33 -18.66 3.13
N HIS A 284 -12.47 -18.57 2.11
CA HIS A 284 -11.34 -17.63 2.19
C HIS A 284 -11.86 -16.20 2.32
N HIS A 285 -11.09 -15.33 3.01
CA HIS A 285 -11.54 -13.96 3.25
C HIS A 285 -10.41 -12.94 3.16
N LEU A 286 -10.80 -11.69 3.12
CA LEU A 286 -9.89 -10.56 3.26
C LEU A 286 -10.36 -9.64 4.38
N GLN A 287 -9.41 -8.90 4.95
CA GLN A 287 -9.69 -7.93 6.00
C GLN A 287 -9.38 -6.52 5.50
N ILE A 288 -10.31 -5.61 5.75
CA ILE A 288 -10.18 -4.21 5.41
C ILE A 288 -10.43 -3.31 6.62
N TYR A 289 -9.70 -2.20 6.68
CA TYR A 289 -9.98 -1.09 7.57
C TYR A 289 -10.76 0.00 6.85
N ILE A 290 -11.79 0.54 7.50
CA ILE A 290 -12.62 1.61 6.94
C ILE A 290 -12.72 2.80 7.90
N ASN A 291 -12.87 4.00 7.34
CA ASN A 291 -12.98 5.24 8.11
C ASN A 291 -14.41 5.48 8.62
N ASP A 292 -15.40 5.56 7.75
CA ASP A 292 -16.83 5.56 8.12
C ASP A 292 -17.26 4.12 8.41
N PHE A 293 -17.26 3.74 9.69
CA PHE A 293 -17.53 2.37 10.11
C PHE A 293 -19.03 2.07 10.19
N SER A 294 -19.81 3.03 10.68
CA SER A 294 -21.24 2.84 10.92
C SER A 294 -22.12 2.99 9.66
N GLY A 295 -21.69 3.79 8.69
CA GLY A 295 -22.44 4.01 7.46
C GLY A 295 -22.59 2.73 6.61
N PRO A 296 -21.50 2.07 6.20
CA PRO A 296 -21.56 0.78 5.53
C PRO A 296 -22.27 -0.29 6.34
N HIS A 297 -22.01 -0.39 7.66
CA HIS A 297 -22.68 -1.35 8.54
C HIS A 297 -24.20 -1.21 8.42
N ARG A 298 -24.74 0.00 8.57
CA ARG A 298 -26.18 0.26 8.46
C ARG A 298 -26.74 -0.15 7.10
N ARG A 299 -26.08 0.24 6.00
CA ARG A 299 -26.50 -0.10 4.62
C ARG A 299 -26.48 -1.60 4.35
N LEU A 300 -25.50 -2.33 4.90
CA LEU A 300 -25.42 -3.80 4.83
C LEU A 300 -26.50 -4.48 5.70
N ALA A 301 -26.70 -3.98 6.92
CA ALA A 301 -27.72 -4.53 7.84
C ALA A 301 -29.15 -4.37 7.29
N GLU A 302 -29.48 -3.21 6.70
CA GLU A 302 -30.76 -2.98 6.01
C GLU A 302 -31.02 -4.00 4.90
N ARG A 303 -29.95 -4.51 4.27
CA ARG A 303 -29.99 -5.52 3.21
C ARG A 303 -29.83 -6.96 3.72
N LYS A 304 -29.70 -7.14 5.04
CA LYS A 304 -29.48 -8.44 5.71
C LYS A 304 -28.19 -9.15 5.21
N LEU A 305 -27.17 -8.38 4.91
CA LEU A 305 -25.87 -8.90 4.40
C LEU A 305 -24.84 -9.14 5.49
N ILE A 306 -25.05 -8.62 6.71
CA ILE A 306 -24.15 -8.88 7.85
C ILE A 306 -24.30 -10.34 8.26
N ILE A 307 -23.19 -11.06 8.29
CA ILE A 307 -23.15 -12.48 8.69
C ILE A 307 -22.61 -12.68 10.09
N GLN A 308 -21.86 -11.71 10.62
CA GLN A 308 -21.31 -11.78 11.97
C GLN A 308 -21.08 -10.36 12.53
N GLU A 309 -21.54 -10.18 13.76
CA GLU A 309 -21.18 -9.06 14.64
C GLU A 309 -20.10 -9.57 15.59
N SER A 310 -18.82 -9.26 15.33
CA SER A 310 -17.71 -9.84 16.09
C SER A 310 -17.52 -9.15 17.42
N ASP A 311 -17.42 -7.81 17.40
CA ASP A 311 -17.27 -6.93 18.56
C ASP A 311 -17.55 -5.46 18.20
N GLN A 312 -17.27 -4.53 19.11
CA GLN A 312 -17.45 -3.08 18.90
C GLN A 312 -16.68 -2.53 17.69
N HIS A 313 -15.60 -3.18 17.27
CA HIS A 313 -14.68 -2.69 16.26
C HIS A 313 -14.70 -3.49 14.95
N GLN A 314 -15.46 -4.59 14.88
CA GLN A 314 -15.42 -5.52 13.78
C GLN A 314 -16.79 -6.15 13.48
N TYR A 315 -17.12 -6.23 12.19
CA TYR A 315 -18.23 -7.03 11.66
C TYR A 315 -17.80 -7.73 10.37
N ARG A 316 -18.63 -8.67 9.89
CA ARG A 316 -18.36 -9.41 8.66
C ARG A 316 -19.57 -9.45 7.74
N PHE A 317 -19.32 -9.40 6.44
CA PHE A 317 -20.28 -9.70 5.38
C PHE A 317 -19.58 -10.51 4.27
N GLN A 318 -20.36 -11.21 3.42
CA GLN A 318 -19.75 -12.02 2.36
C GLN A 318 -20.32 -11.77 0.96
N ASP A 319 -21.59 -11.41 0.82
CA ASP A 319 -22.19 -11.27 -0.49
C ASP A 319 -22.07 -9.85 -1.02
N ILE A 320 -21.45 -9.73 -2.19
CA ILE A 320 -21.46 -8.53 -2.99
C ILE A 320 -22.67 -8.61 -3.90
N VAL A 321 -23.65 -7.74 -3.67
CA VAL A 321 -24.91 -7.71 -4.40
C VAL A 321 -24.98 -6.52 -5.35
N ASP A 322 -25.73 -6.65 -6.40
CA ASP A 322 -26.13 -5.51 -7.21
C ASP A 322 -27.04 -4.58 -6.36
N PRO A 323 -26.66 -3.30 -6.17
CA PRO A 323 -27.39 -2.40 -5.26
C PRO A 323 -28.86 -2.15 -5.64
N ASP A 324 -29.19 -2.26 -6.94
CA ASP A 324 -30.52 -1.97 -7.47
C ASP A 324 -31.43 -3.21 -7.41
N SER A 325 -30.91 -4.38 -7.81
CA SER A 325 -31.70 -5.61 -7.91
C SER A 325 -31.59 -6.53 -6.70
N GLY A 326 -30.56 -6.36 -5.86
CA GLY A 326 -30.24 -7.25 -4.75
C GLY A 326 -29.67 -8.62 -5.18
N LYS A 327 -29.42 -8.83 -6.48
CA LYS A 327 -28.84 -10.07 -6.99
C LYS A 327 -27.40 -10.22 -6.52
N VAL A 328 -27.04 -11.39 -5.99
CA VAL A 328 -25.65 -11.72 -5.65
C VAL A 328 -24.82 -11.78 -6.93
N LEU A 329 -23.75 -11.00 -6.98
CA LEU A 329 -22.80 -10.91 -8.09
C LEU A 329 -21.55 -11.73 -7.82
N PHE A 330 -21.09 -11.72 -6.56
CA PHE A 330 -19.92 -12.46 -6.12
C PHE A 330 -19.98 -12.67 -4.60
N THR A 331 -19.39 -13.74 -4.12
CA THR A 331 -19.33 -14.05 -2.68
C THR A 331 -17.87 -14.07 -2.24
N ILE A 332 -17.49 -13.22 -1.32
CA ILE A 332 -16.18 -13.16 -0.65
C ILE A 332 -16.37 -12.52 0.72
N GLU A 333 -15.98 -13.20 1.77
CA GLU A 333 -16.10 -12.67 3.12
C GLU A 333 -15.14 -11.51 3.32
N HIS A 334 -15.70 -10.42 3.84
CA HIS A 334 -14.97 -9.24 4.29
C HIS A 334 -15.01 -9.18 5.81
N GLU A 335 -13.86 -9.26 6.42
CA GLU A 335 -13.68 -8.84 7.80
C GLU A 335 -13.46 -7.33 7.82
N VAL A 336 -14.47 -6.59 8.28
CA VAL A 336 -14.45 -5.12 8.26
C VAL A 336 -14.10 -4.62 9.65
N ARG A 337 -13.03 -3.85 9.75
CA ARG A 337 -12.55 -3.27 11.01
C ARG A 337 -12.56 -1.75 10.98
N SER A 338 -12.86 -1.15 12.13
CA SER A 338 -12.72 0.30 12.33
C SER A 338 -11.26 0.70 12.52
N MET A 339 -10.91 1.95 12.22
CA MET A 339 -9.59 2.50 12.53
C MET A 339 -9.30 2.60 14.04
N LYS A 340 -10.30 2.36 14.90
CA LYS A 340 -10.15 2.25 16.37
C LYS A 340 -9.92 0.82 16.85
N HIS A 341 -9.91 -0.15 15.94
CA HIS A 341 -9.57 -1.53 16.28
C HIS A 341 -8.15 -1.57 16.89
N PRO A 342 -7.90 -2.31 17.99
CA PRO A 342 -6.60 -2.31 18.67
C PRO A 342 -5.41 -2.68 17.79
N LEU A 343 -5.62 -3.51 16.77
CA LEU A 343 -4.55 -3.94 15.84
C LEU A 343 -4.30 -2.95 14.68
N TYR A 344 -5.08 -1.85 14.56
CA TYR A 344 -4.87 -0.90 13.48
C TYR A 344 -3.50 -0.24 13.58
N LEU A 345 -2.70 -0.34 12.49
CA LEU A 345 -1.34 0.20 12.40
C LEU A 345 -0.40 -0.26 13.52
N ARG A 346 -0.67 -1.42 14.14
CA ARG A 346 0.24 -1.96 15.16
C ARG A 346 1.66 -2.12 14.59
N PRO A 347 2.70 -1.95 15.42
CA PRO A 347 4.07 -2.20 15.00
C PRO A 347 4.28 -3.66 14.56
N LEU A 348 5.13 -3.88 13.56
CA LEU A 348 5.50 -5.22 13.09
C LEU A 348 6.68 -5.82 13.89
N VAL A 349 7.28 -5.04 14.80
CA VAL A 349 8.36 -5.48 15.68
C VAL A 349 7.84 -5.52 17.11
N ASN A 350 7.79 -6.71 17.69
CA ASN A 350 7.44 -6.91 19.10
C ASN A 350 8.70 -6.91 19.96
N ARG A 351 8.80 -5.95 20.87
CA ARG A 351 9.85 -5.86 21.88
C ARG A 351 9.36 -6.22 23.28
N ASN A 352 8.08 -6.50 23.41
CA ASN A 352 7.46 -6.92 24.66
C ASN A 352 6.95 -8.35 24.54
N PRO A 353 7.63 -9.36 25.14
CA PRO A 353 7.26 -10.77 24.99
C PRO A 353 5.92 -11.12 25.65
N SER A 354 5.38 -10.25 26.50
CA SER A 354 4.05 -10.45 27.10
C SER A 354 2.90 -10.07 26.14
N GLN A 355 3.17 -9.32 25.07
CA GLN A 355 2.19 -8.98 24.07
C GLN A 355 1.92 -10.17 23.13
N ASN A 356 0.65 -10.41 22.91
CA ASN A 356 0.15 -11.35 21.89
C ASN A 356 -1.20 -10.88 21.40
N ILE A 357 -1.76 -11.54 20.38
CA ILE A 357 -3.03 -11.13 19.77
C ILE A 357 -4.18 -11.06 20.78
N MET A 358 -4.20 -11.94 21.78
CA MET A 358 -5.28 -12.01 22.77
C MET A 358 -5.15 -10.94 23.87
N ARG A 359 -3.99 -10.34 24.00
CA ARG A 359 -3.65 -9.38 25.07
C ARG A 359 -2.91 -8.16 24.52
N TYR A 360 -3.11 -7.86 23.25
CA TYR A 360 -2.46 -6.71 22.65
C TYR A 360 -3.00 -5.40 23.23
N ALA A 361 -2.10 -4.58 23.77
CA ALA A 361 -2.38 -3.24 24.25
C ALA A 361 -1.55 -2.23 23.46
N PRO A 362 -2.18 -1.31 22.69
CA PRO A 362 -1.46 -0.26 21.97
C PRO A 362 -0.55 0.54 22.88
N GLY A 363 0.68 0.82 22.43
CA GLY A 363 1.69 1.56 23.20
C GLY A 363 2.56 0.71 24.12
N GLU A 364 2.18 -0.52 24.43
CA GLU A 364 2.99 -1.45 25.22
C GLU A 364 4.09 -2.15 24.40
N ASP A 365 4.10 -1.96 23.08
CA ASP A 365 5.10 -2.53 22.16
C ASP A 365 6.51 -2.03 22.42
N ALA A 366 6.65 -0.82 22.93
CA ALA A 366 7.93 -0.16 23.17
C ALA A 366 8.60 -0.62 24.47
N ARG A 367 7.97 -1.44 25.30
CA ARG A 367 8.61 -2.00 26.50
C ARG A 367 9.85 -2.79 26.08
N ASN A 368 11.00 -2.25 26.44
CA ASN A 368 12.28 -2.85 26.13
C ASN A 368 12.54 -4.02 27.08
N TRP A 369 12.34 -5.24 26.62
CA TRP A 369 12.65 -6.46 27.36
C TRP A 369 14.12 -6.55 27.81
N ALA A 370 15.04 -5.88 27.11
CA ALA A 370 16.47 -5.86 27.46
C ALA A 370 16.79 -5.02 28.70
N THR A 371 15.87 -4.11 29.11
CA THR A 371 16.06 -3.30 30.32
C THR A 371 15.39 -3.88 31.55
N ALA A 372 14.55 -4.89 31.43
CA ALA A 372 13.90 -5.57 32.57
C ALA A 372 14.83 -6.53 33.32
N ALA A 373 16.02 -6.81 32.80
CA ALA A 373 16.99 -7.74 33.43
C ALA A 373 17.97 -7.07 34.38
N THR A 374 17.81 -5.80 34.71
CA THR A 374 18.73 -5.03 35.58
C THR A 374 18.11 -4.57 36.90
N ASN A 375 17.04 -5.22 37.38
CA ASN A 375 16.53 -5.01 38.75
C ASN A 375 16.71 -6.27 39.58
#